data_2d7da628ec8947a04451bc7d7839036c
#
_entry.id   2d7da628ec8947a04451bc7d7839036c
#
_cell.length_a   1.000
_cell.length_b   1.000
_cell.length_c   1.000
_cell.angle_alpha   90.00
_cell.angle_beta   90.00
_cell.angle_gamma   90.00
#
_symmetry.space_group_name_H-M   'P 1'
#
loop_
_entity.id
_entity.type
_entity.pdbx_description
1 polymer ?
#
loop_
_entity_poly.entity_id
_entity_poly.type
_entity_poly.pdbx_seq_one_letter_code
_entity_poly.pdbx_strand_id
1 'polypeptide(L)'
;MRWFSQRIRANTQSWPGYTAYCAQTAESRLLADFHTAGYPDPATPIEDVPLVAMDMETTGLDPSHDGILSIALVPFSIRRIPLSERRYWLVKPFQEVLSSQSIVLHHITHSDIAAAPDLAAVLEGLLGTMAGRIPVVHYRNLERTFLDAAIRARLGEGLLFPVIDTMGLEAERYRFSFRSRFLKWLGREPVSIRLGDSRRRYGLPVYHGHHALRDAIATAELFQAQIAWRFRPDTPLGRLWY
;
A
#
# COMPACT_ATOMS: atom_id res chain seq x y z
N MET A 1 -2.75 1.09 -16.15
CA MET A 1 -2.83 2.47 -15.63
C MET A 1 -4.10 3.24 -16.03
N ARG A 2 -4.58 3.17 -17.27
CA ARG A 2 -5.82 3.85 -17.72
C ARG A 2 -7.11 3.30 -17.08
N TRP A 3 -7.14 2.04 -16.68
CA TRP A 3 -8.35 1.37 -16.19
C TRP A 3 -8.77 1.81 -14.78
N PHE A 4 -7.82 1.99 -13.85
CA PHE A 4 -8.09 2.53 -12.50
C PHE A 4 -8.62 3.98 -12.55
N SER A 5 -8.04 4.82 -13.41
CA SER A 5 -8.48 6.21 -13.55
C SER A 5 -9.86 6.35 -14.21
N GLN A 6 -10.30 5.37 -15.01
CA GLN A 6 -11.62 5.41 -15.65
C GLN A 6 -12.76 5.04 -14.68
N ARG A 7 -12.54 4.08 -13.74
CA ARG A 7 -13.56 3.74 -12.73
C ARG A 7 -13.80 4.86 -11.73
N ILE A 8 -12.77 5.54 -11.29
CA ILE A 8 -12.92 6.73 -10.41
C ILE A 8 -13.62 7.87 -11.15
N ARG A 9 -13.35 8.05 -12.44
CA ARG A 9 -13.96 9.12 -13.25
C ARG A 9 -15.40 8.87 -13.65
N ALA A 10 -15.84 7.63 -13.67
CA ALA A 10 -17.17 7.30 -14.20
C ALA A 10 -18.31 7.54 -13.20
N ASN A 11 -18.07 7.48 -11.88
CA ASN A 11 -19.16 7.51 -10.89
C ASN A 11 -18.97 8.47 -9.71
N THR A 12 -17.76 8.98 -9.43
CA THR A 12 -17.56 9.89 -8.30
C THR A 12 -16.32 10.76 -8.50
N GLN A 13 -16.45 12.05 -8.24
CA GLN A 13 -15.31 12.99 -8.30
C GLN A 13 -14.41 12.97 -7.07
N SER A 14 -14.66 12.10 -6.09
CA SER A 14 -13.94 12.05 -4.82
C SER A 14 -13.96 10.65 -4.19
N TRP A 15 -12.98 10.33 -3.37
CA TRP A 15 -12.93 9.08 -2.59
C TRP A 15 -14.15 8.89 -1.68
N PRO A 16 -14.62 9.90 -0.91
CA PRO A 16 -15.84 9.75 -0.10
C PRO A 16 -17.07 9.35 -0.92
N GLY A 17 -17.28 9.97 -2.09
CA GLY A 17 -18.38 9.63 -2.96
C GLY A 17 -18.27 8.22 -3.56
N TYR A 18 -17.05 7.80 -3.97
CA TYR A 18 -16.80 6.44 -4.44
C TYR A 18 -17.11 5.40 -3.35
N THR A 19 -16.63 5.63 -2.13
CA THR A 19 -16.85 4.74 -0.99
C THR A 19 -18.34 4.62 -0.63
N ALA A 20 -19.05 5.74 -0.59
CA ALA A 20 -20.49 5.75 -0.32
C ALA A 20 -21.29 4.99 -1.41
N TYR A 21 -20.88 5.11 -2.67
CA TYR A 21 -21.47 4.34 -3.76
C TYR A 21 -21.19 2.83 -3.59
N CYS A 22 -19.95 2.43 -3.36
CA CYS A 22 -19.59 1.03 -3.17
C CYS A 22 -20.25 0.40 -1.94
N ALA A 23 -20.42 1.13 -0.85
CA ALA A 23 -21.13 0.66 0.34
C ALA A 23 -22.59 0.24 0.06
N GLN A 24 -23.23 0.90 -0.94
CA GLN A 24 -24.61 0.60 -1.30
C GLN A 24 -24.75 -0.43 -2.42
N THR A 25 -23.71 -0.63 -3.23
CA THR A 25 -23.79 -1.41 -4.48
C THR A 25 -22.93 -2.65 -4.50
N ALA A 26 -22.04 -2.84 -3.50
CA ALA A 26 -21.25 -4.05 -3.41
C ALA A 26 -22.14 -5.27 -3.15
N GLU A 27 -21.92 -6.34 -3.91
CA GLU A 27 -22.63 -7.62 -3.76
C GLU A 27 -22.07 -8.40 -2.57
N SER A 28 -20.77 -8.30 -2.34
CA SER A 28 -20.10 -8.86 -1.18
C SER A 28 -20.37 -8.04 0.07
N ARG A 29 -21.00 -8.65 1.08
CA ARG A 29 -21.21 -8.01 2.38
C ARG A 29 -19.89 -7.52 3.01
N LEU A 30 -18.82 -8.28 2.87
CA LEU A 30 -17.51 -7.93 3.40
C LEU A 30 -16.97 -6.63 2.78
N LEU A 31 -17.16 -6.43 1.47
CA LEU A 31 -16.78 -5.20 0.80
C LEU A 31 -17.73 -4.05 1.13
N ALA A 32 -19.04 -4.31 1.25
CA ALA A 32 -20.00 -3.31 1.68
C ALA A 32 -19.66 -2.79 3.09
N ASP A 33 -19.38 -3.68 4.04
CA ASP A 33 -19.00 -3.34 5.41
C ASP A 33 -17.67 -2.55 5.43
N PHE A 34 -16.68 -2.94 4.63
CA PHE A 34 -15.42 -2.20 4.47
C PHE A 34 -15.66 -0.77 3.96
N HIS A 35 -16.47 -0.61 2.92
CA HIS A 35 -16.76 0.69 2.35
C HIS A 35 -17.66 1.56 3.26
N THR A 36 -18.50 0.93 4.09
CA THR A 36 -19.35 1.63 5.08
C THR A 36 -18.50 2.32 6.16
N ALA A 37 -17.33 1.79 6.51
CA ALA A 37 -16.41 2.44 7.44
C ALA A 37 -15.91 3.81 6.91
N GLY A 38 -15.95 4.02 5.60
CA GLY A 38 -15.56 5.27 4.96
C GLY A 38 -14.09 5.63 5.14
N TYR A 39 -13.77 6.87 4.83
CA TYR A 39 -12.42 7.44 5.02
C TYR A 39 -12.55 8.85 5.63
N PRO A 40 -11.51 9.33 6.32
CA PRO A 40 -11.46 10.71 6.79
C PRO A 40 -11.69 11.72 5.66
N ASP A 41 -12.26 12.87 6.00
CA ASP A 41 -12.45 13.97 5.05
C ASP A 41 -11.10 14.39 4.44
N PRO A 42 -11.05 14.73 3.13
CA PRO A 42 -9.83 15.24 2.49
C PRO A 42 -9.21 16.47 3.16
N ALA A 43 -10.01 17.27 3.88
CA ALA A 43 -9.52 18.42 4.64
C ALA A 43 -8.95 18.07 6.02
N THR A 44 -9.11 16.80 6.48
CA THR A 44 -8.59 16.37 7.79
C THR A 44 -7.07 16.57 7.86
N PRO A 45 -6.54 17.23 8.93
CA PRO A 45 -5.12 17.32 9.19
C PRO A 45 -4.47 15.93 9.26
N ILE A 46 -3.29 15.75 8.67
CA ILE A 46 -2.63 14.43 8.63
C ILE A 46 -2.33 13.89 10.03
N GLU A 47 -2.19 14.76 11.04
CA GLU A 47 -1.96 14.34 12.42
C GLU A 47 -3.15 13.62 13.06
N ASP A 48 -4.37 13.86 12.55
CA ASP A 48 -5.62 13.28 13.04
C ASP A 48 -6.08 12.09 12.19
N VAL A 49 -5.35 11.78 11.09
CA VAL A 49 -5.72 10.69 10.18
C VAL A 49 -5.24 9.34 10.74
N PRO A 50 -6.14 8.36 10.94
CA PRO A 50 -5.73 6.99 11.21
C PRO A 50 -5.09 6.37 9.96
N LEU A 51 -3.86 5.87 10.12
CA LEU A 51 -3.06 5.32 9.04
C LEU A 51 -2.82 3.81 9.24
N VAL A 52 -2.56 3.10 8.15
CA VAL A 52 -2.06 1.73 8.18
C VAL A 52 -0.99 1.55 7.11
N ALA A 53 0.25 1.26 7.50
CA ALA A 53 1.29 0.91 6.55
C ALA A 53 1.02 -0.50 6.03
N MET A 54 1.14 -0.69 4.72
CA MET A 54 0.93 -1.96 4.05
C MET A 54 2.10 -2.28 3.13
N ASP A 55 2.48 -3.54 3.15
CA ASP A 55 3.45 -4.11 2.22
C ASP A 55 3.10 -5.56 1.93
N MET A 56 3.48 -6.05 0.75
CA MET A 56 3.20 -7.41 0.28
C MET A 56 4.43 -8.04 -0.34
N GLU A 57 4.58 -9.36 -0.13
CA GLU A 57 5.47 -10.17 -0.95
C GLU A 57 4.65 -10.92 -2.00
N THR A 58 5.16 -10.98 -3.21
CA THR A 58 4.48 -11.57 -4.36
C THR A 58 5.40 -12.53 -5.10
N THR A 59 4.84 -13.42 -5.92
CA THR A 59 5.65 -14.35 -6.75
C THR A 59 6.35 -13.65 -7.91
N GLY A 60 5.91 -12.44 -8.26
CA GLY A 60 6.45 -11.61 -9.33
C GLY A 60 5.75 -10.25 -9.37
N LEU A 61 5.73 -9.58 -10.52
CA LEU A 61 5.25 -8.20 -10.66
C LEU A 61 3.97 -8.05 -11.48
N ASP A 62 3.46 -9.13 -12.05
CA ASP A 62 2.26 -9.12 -12.90
C ASP A 62 1.07 -9.75 -12.18
N PRO A 63 0.10 -8.97 -11.68
CA PRO A 63 -1.05 -9.49 -10.93
C PRO A 63 -2.00 -10.39 -11.76
N SER A 64 -1.80 -10.49 -13.07
CA SER A 64 -2.54 -11.43 -13.93
C SER A 64 -1.96 -12.85 -13.93
N HIS A 65 -0.68 -12.99 -13.55
CA HIS A 65 0.06 -14.25 -13.55
C HIS A 65 0.67 -14.58 -12.19
N ASP A 66 0.90 -13.57 -11.37
CA ASP A 66 1.57 -13.70 -10.08
C ASP A 66 0.57 -13.57 -8.91
N GLY A 67 0.91 -14.18 -7.78
CA GLY A 67 0.09 -14.19 -6.59
C GLY A 67 0.76 -13.53 -5.38
N ILE A 68 -0.06 -13.20 -4.38
CA ILE A 68 0.41 -12.69 -3.09
C ILE A 68 0.88 -13.88 -2.26
N LEU A 69 2.04 -13.76 -1.63
CA LEU A 69 2.65 -14.72 -0.69
C LEU A 69 2.46 -14.32 0.76
N SER A 70 2.58 -13.03 1.04
CA SER A 70 2.33 -12.50 2.37
C SER A 70 1.84 -11.05 2.30
N ILE A 71 1.08 -10.66 3.34
CA ILE A 71 0.58 -9.30 3.53
C ILE A 71 0.88 -8.87 4.95
N ALA A 72 1.39 -7.67 5.12
CA ALA A 72 1.58 -7.05 6.41
C ALA A 72 0.83 -5.72 6.51
N LEU A 73 0.18 -5.52 7.63
CA LEU A 73 -0.48 -4.28 8.02
C LEU A 73 0.05 -3.80 9.37
N VAL A 74 0.43 -2.54 9.42
CA VAL A 74 0.91 -1.89 10.64
C VAL A 74 0.10 -0.62 10.87
N PRO A 75 -0.96 -0.65 11.69
CA PRO A 75 -1.66 0.56 12.11
C PRO A 75 -0.71 1.55 12.76
N PHE A 76 -0.83 2.84 12.43
CA PHE A 76 0.05 3.86 12.98
C PHE A 76 -0.55 5.27 12.85
N SER A 77 0.10 6.25 13.46
CA SER A 77 -0.13 7.67 13.24
C SER A 77 1.20 8.36 12.92
N ILE A 78 1.17 9.63 12.51
CA ILE A 78 2.42 10.37 12.29
C ILE A 78 3.28 10.51 13.56
N ARG A 79 2.73 10.20 14.74
CA ARG A 79 3.39 10.33 16.05
C ARG A 79 3.87 8.99 16.63
N ARG A 80 3.21 7.87 16.27
CA ARG A 80 3.45 6.57 16.92
C ARG A 80 3.17 5.40 15.99
N ILE A 81 3.99 4.35 16.10
CA ILE A 81 3.82 3.04 15.46
C ILE A 81 3.64 1.98 16.58
N PRO A 82 2.40 1.63 16.95
CA PRO A 82 2.14 0.61 17.98
C PRO A 82 2.35 -0.80 17.39
N LEU A 83 3.55 -1.36 17.54
CA LEU A 83 3.89 -2.66 16.96
C LEU A 83 3.04 -3.82 17.51
N SER A 84 2.36 -3.65 18.65
CA SER A 84 1.41 -4.64 19.18
C SER A 84 0.16 -4.83 18.30
N GLU A 85 -0.16 -3.83 17.48
CA GLU A 85 -1.32 -3.87 16.58
C GLU A 85 -1.00 -4.40 15.18
N ARG A 86 0.27 -4.73 14.91
CA ARG A 86 0.68 -5.28 13.62
C ARG A 86 -0.06 -6.57 13.28
N ARG A 87 -0.31 -6.76 12.00
CA ARG A 87 -0.87 -8.00 11.44
C ARG A 87 0.04 -8.49 10.32
N TYR A 88 0.17 -9.79 10.24
CA TYR A 88 0.95 -10.45 9.20
C TYR A 88 0.28 -11.76 8.84
N TRP A 89 0.08 -12.00 7.55
CA TRP A 89 -0.49 -13.22 7.02
C TRP A 89 0.41 -13.77 5.92
N LEU A 90 0.70 -15.05 6.00
CA LEU A 90 1.08 -15.84 4.84
C LEU A 90 -0.21 -16.26 4.15
N VAL A 91 -0.21 -16.25 2.82
CA VAL A 91 -1.37 -16.67 2.03
C VAL A 91 -0.93 -17.56 0.89
N LYS A 92 -1.75 -18.53 0.54
CA LYS A 92 -1.51 -19.40 -0.59
C LYS A 92 -1.81 -18.62 -1.89
N PRO A 93 -0.84 -18.47 -2.81
CA PRO A 93 -1.09 -17.81 -4.09
C PRO A 93 -2.05 -18.65 -4.94
N PHE A 94 -2.82 -17.98 -5.80
CA PHE A 94 -3.79 -18.65 -6.67
C PHE A 94 -3.12 -19.59 -7.68
N GLN A 95 -1.90 -19.30 -8.09
CA GLN A 95 -1.09 -20.16 -8.97
C GLN A 95 0.10 -20.72 -8.17
N GLU A 96 0.28 -22.05 -8.19
CA GLU A 96 1.27 -22.77 -7.37
C GLU A 96 2.73 -22.62 -7.82
N VAL A 97 3.07 -21.70 -8.70
CA VAL A 97 4.44 -21.59 -9.23
C VAL A 97 5.28 -20.64 -8.37
N LEU A 98 5.85 -21.18 -7.29
CA LEU A 98 6.96 -20.51 -6.60
C LEU A 98 8.24 -20.70 -7.42
N SER A 99 8.79 -19.61 -7.92
CA SER A 99 10.14 -19.66 -8.48
C SER A 99 11.17 -19.81 -7.35
N SER A 100 12.28 -20.52 -7.61
CA SER A 100 13.39 -20.60 -6.65
C SER A 100 13.90 -19.22 -6.24
N GLN A 101 13.78 -18.22 -7.10
CA GLN A 101 14.15 -16.84 -6.82
C GLN A 101 13.23 -16.18 -5.76
N SER A 102 11.93 -16.43 -5.80
CA SER A 102 10.98 -15.90 -4.81
C SER A 102 11.26 -16.44 -3.41
N ILE A 103 11.62 -17.72 -3.29
CA ILE A 103 11.97 -18.34 -2.00
C ILE A 103 13.22 -17.70 -1.40
N VAL A 104 14.27 -17.53 -2.20
CA VAL A 104 15.52 -16.91 -1.72
C VAL A 104 15.33 -15.46 -1.34
N LEU A 105 14.48 -14.72 -2.07
CA LEU A 105 14.28 -13.29 -1.87
C LEU A 105 13.45 -13.00 -0.60
N HIS A 106 12.38 -13.78 -0.37
CA HIS A 106 11.41 -13.51 0.69
C HIS A 106 11.56 -14.39 1.93
N HIS A 107 12.48 -15.37 1.93
CA HIS A 107 12.67 -16.36 3.00
C HIS A 107 11.40 -17.15 3.35
N ILE A 108 10.48 -17.29 2.40
CA ILE A 108 9.24 -18.07 2.54
C ILE A 108 9.44 -19.40 1.82
N THR A 109 9.34 -20.50 2.56
CA THR A 109 9.59 -21.84 2.01
C THR A 109 8.35 -22.41 1.32
N HIS A 110 8.55 -23.43 0.47
CA HIS A 110 7.41 -24.17 -0.13
C HIS A 110 6.49 -24.77 0.94
N SER A 111 7.05 -25.25 2.06
CA SER A 111 6.27 -25.80 3.17
C SER A 111 5.41 -24.74 3.86
N ASP A 112 5.92 -23.51 4.02
CA ASP A 112 5.17 -22.40 4.61
C ASP A 112 3.95 -22.04 3.74
N ILE A 113 4.15 -22.00 2.41
CA ILE A 113 3.08 -21.69 1.46
C ILE A 113 2.07 -22.84 1.36
N ALA A 114 2.54 -24.10 1.38
CA ALA A 114 1.64 -25.26 1.35
C ALA A 114 0.69 -25.31 2.57
N ALA A 115 1.18 -24.85 3.73
CA ALA A 115 0.42 -24.77 4.98
C ALA A 115 -0.39 -23.46 5.11
N ALA A 116 -0.13 -22.44 4.26
CA ALA A 116 -0.79 -21.15 4.33
C ALA A 116 -2.28 -21.24 3.93
N PRO A 117 -3.16 -20.46 4.57
CA PRO A 117 -4.55 -20.36 4.17
C PRO A 117 -4.71 -19.66 2.82
N ASP A 118 -5.85 -19.88 2.17
CA ASP A 118 -6.27 -19.02 1.06
C ASP A 118 -6.55 -17.60 1.55
N LEU A 119 -6.35 -16.60 0.67
CA LEU A 119 -6.63 -15.22 1.00
C LEU A 119 -8.06 -14.98 1.51
N ALA A 120 -9.05 -15.74 1.01
CA ALA A 120 -10.43 -15.62 1.46
C ALA A 120 -10.58 -15.81 2.98
N ALA A 121 -9.79 -16.71 3.58
CA ALA A 121 -9.83 -16.96 5.02
C ALA A 121 -9.28 -15.82 5.88
N VAL A 122 -8.49 -14.92 5.30
CA VAL A 122 -7.87 -13.78 6.00
C VAL A 122 -8.49 -12.43 5.63
N LEU A 123 -9.38 -12.39 4.63
CA LEU A 123 -9.96 -11.13 4.11
C LEU A 123 -10.70 -10.33 5.19
N GLU A 124 -11.43 -10.97 6.08
CA GLU A 124 -12.15 -10.28 7.16
C GLU A 124 -11.16 -9.53 8.08
N GLY A 125 -10.11 -10.20 8.53
CA GLY A 125 -9.07 -9.58 9.36
C GLY A 125 -8.27 -8.49 8.63
N LEU A 126 -8.00 -8.71 7.34
CA LEU A 126 -7.30 -7.77 6.47
C LEU A 126 -8.13 -6.48 6.29
N LEU A 127 -9.36 -6.61 5.78
CA LEU A 127 -10.25 -5.49 5.51
C LEU A 127 -10.67 -4.78 6.80
N GLY A 128 -10.92 -5.54 7.89
CA GLY A 128 -11.21 -4.95 9.20
C GLY A 128 -10.04 -4.12 9.75
N THR A 129 -8.80 -4.52 9.49
CA THR A 129 -7.62 -3.72 9.88
C THR A 129 -7.46 -2.47 9.01
N MET A 130 -7.85 -2.53 7.74
CA MET A 130 -7.79 -1.39 6.80
C MET A 130 -8.97 -0.42 6.97
N ALA A 131 -10.13 -0.90 7.43
CA ALA A 131 -11.36 -0.13 7.50
C ALA A 131 -11.20 1.20 8.28
N GLY A 132 -11.63 2.31 7.67
CA GLY A 132 -11.52 3.65 8.25
C GLY A 132 -10.10 4.22 8.32
N ARG A 133 -9.08 3.51 7.85
CA ARG A 133 -7.68 3.94 7.81
C ARG A 133 -7.22 4.21 6.39
N ILE A 134 -6.28 5.14 6.23
CA ILE A 134 -5.63 5.39 4.94
C ILE A 134 -4.38 4.50 4.84
N PRO A 135 -4.34 3.56 3.87
CA PRO A 135 -3.14 2.78 3.60
C PRO A 135 -1.98 3.66 3.14
N VAL A 136 -0.81 3.41 3.73
CA VAL A 136 0.47 4.03 3.36
C VAL A 136 1.37 2.94 2.81
N VAL A 137 1.81 3.11 1.57
CA VAL A 137 2.56 2.11 0.81
C VAL A 137 3.85 2.70 0.23
N HIS A 138 4.73 1.82 -0.27
CA HIS A 138 5.90 2.23 -1.03
C HIS A 138 5.89 1.62 -2.43
N TYR A 139 5.12 2.18 -3.33
CA TYR A 139 4.81 1.79 -4.71
C TYR A 139 3.37 1.28 -4.88
N ARG A 140 2.41 2.20 -4.79
CA ARG A 140 0.96 1.93 -4.82
C ARG A 140 0.45 1.02 -5.95
N ASN A 141 1.21 0.96 -7.07
CA ASN A 141 0.76 0.14 -8.20
C ASN A 141 0.82 -1.35 -7.88
N LEU A 142 1.75 -1.78 -7.03
CA LEU A 142 1.85 -3.18 -6.62
C LEU A 142 0.69 -3.53 -5.68
N GLU A 143 0.57 -2.83 -4.56
CA GLU A 143 -0.41 -3.20 -3.53
C GLU A 143 -1.85 -3.10 -4.02
N ARG A 144 -2.18 -2.04 -4.78
CA ARG A 144 -3.54 -1.89 -5.32
C ARG A 144 -3.89 -2.94 -6.36
N THR A 145 -2.98 -3.22 -7.31
CA THR A 145 -3.31 -4.12 -8.41
C THR A 145 -3.37 -5.57 -7.95
N PHE A 146 -2.45 -5.98 -7.08
CA PHE A 146 -2.46 -7.34 -6.54
C PHE A 146 -3.65 -7.57 -5.61
N LEU A 147 -3.98 -6.62 -4.74
CA LEU A 147 -5.11 -6.78 -3.84
C LEU A 147 -6.45 -6.75 -4.60
N ASP A 148 -6.62 -5.85 -5.58
CA ASP A 148 -7.81 -5.84 -6.44
C ASP A 148 -7.97 -7.16 -7.19
N ALA A 149 -6.92 -7.67 -7.83
CA ALA A 149 -6.95 -8.93 -8.58
C ALA A 149 -7.27 -10.12 -7.65
N ALA A 150 -6.61 -10.19 -6.50
CA ALA A 150 -6.78 -11.29 -5.56
C ALA A 150 -8.17 -11.32 -4.91
N ILE A 151 -8.75 -10.17 -4.59
CA ILE A 151 -10.11 -10.04 -4.05
C ILE A 151 -11.12 -10.36 -5.14
N ARG A 152 -10.92 -9.85 -6.36
CA ARG A 152 -11.81 -10.12 -7.49
C ARG A 152 -11.89 -11.62 -7.81
N ALA A 153 -10.76 -12.33 -7.75
CA ALA A 153 -10.74 -13.77 -8.00
C ALA A 153 -11.55 -14.57 -6.97
N ARG A 154 -11.81 -14.02 -5.77
CA ARG A 154 -12.50 -14.70 -4.68
C ARG A 154 -13.94 -14.24 -4.45
N LEU A 155 -14.19 -12.95 -4.67
CA LEU A 155 -15.49 -12.33 -4.38
C LEU A 155 -16.24 -11.91 -5.66
N GLY A 156 -15.63 -12.07 -6.86
CA GLY A 156 -16.21 -11.57 -8.11
C GLY A 156 -16.11 -10.06 -8.30
N GLU A 157 -15.86 -9.32 -7.22
CA GLU A 157 -15.72 -7.86 -7.19
C GLU A 157 -14.32 -7.47 -6.78
N GLY A 158 -13.82 -6.34 -7.32
CA GLY A 158 -12.52 -5.80 -6.96
C GLY A 158 -12.60 -4.75 -5.86
N LEU A 159 -11.44 -4.43 -5.29
CA LEU A 159 -11.30 -3.41 -4.26
C LEU A 159 -10.42 -2.26 -4.75
N LEU A 160 -10.98 -1.04 -4.74
CA LEU A 160 -10.23 0.18 -4.97
C LEU A 160 -10.32 1.07 -3.72
N PHE A 161 -9.19 1.63 -3.30
CA PHE A 161 -9.08 2.43 -2.08
C PHE A 161 -8.04 3.56 -2.23
N PRO A 162 -8.18 4.68 -1.49
CA PRO A 162 -7.16 5.72 -1.45
C PRO A 162 -5.88 5.19 -0.81
N VAL A 163 -4.72 5.70 -1.24
CA VAL A 163 -3.44 5.40 -0.60
C VAL A 163 -2.56 6.64 -0.54
N ILE A 164 -1.69 6.70 0.45
CA ILE A 164 -0.52 7.57 0.44
C ILE A 164 0.66 6.73 -0.06
N ASP A 165 1.35 7.22 -1.10
CA ASP A 165 2.48 6.52 -1.71
C ASP A 165 3.79 7.24 -1.40
N THR A 166 4.56 6.70 -0.46
CA THR A 166 5.85 7.27 -0.04
C THR A 166 6.87 7.34 -1.18
N MET A 167 6.83 6.40 -2.15
CA MET A 167 7.64 6.48 -3.38
C MET A 167 7.14 7.61 -4.29
N GLY A 168 5.83 7.81 -4.38
CA GLY A 168 5.22 8.92 -5.11
C GLY A 168 5.69 10.28 -4.57
N LEU A 169 5.66 10.45 -3.24
CA LEU A 169 6.16 11.65 -2.56
C LEU A 169 7.66 11.91 -2.85
N GLU A 170 8.49 10.85 -2.88
CA GLU A 170 9.89 10.98 -3.28
C GLU A 170 10.04 11.34 -4.77
N ALA A 171 9.21 10.74 -5.65
CA ALA A 171 9.24 11.04 -7.06
C ALA A 171 8.89 12.50 -7.36
N GLU A 172 7.91 13.07 -6.69
CA GLU A 172 7.56 14.50 -6.81
C GLU A 172 8.78 15.39 -6.53
N ARG A 173 9.52 15.07 -5.48
CA ARG A 173 10.69 15.85 -5.08
C ARG A 173 11.90 15.62 -5.99
N TYR A 174 12.22 14.36 -6.31
CA TYR A 174 13.51 13.98 -6.90
C TYR A 174 13.44 13.61 -8.37
N ARG A 175 12.23 13.41 -8.94
CA ARG A 175 12.06 13.04 -10.34
C ARG A 175 11.30 14.05 -11.16
N PHE A 176 10.27 14.69 -10.58
CA PHE A 176 9.39 15.61 -11.28
C PHE A 176 9.67 17.08 -10.99
N SER A 177 10.52 17.40 -10.01
CA SER A 177 10.91 18.77 -9.74
C SER A 177 11.70 19.36 -10.92
N PHE A 178 11.60 20.68 -11.11
CA PHE A 178 12.30 21.40 -12.18
C PHE A 178 13.80 21.15 -12.11
N ARG A 179 14.38 21.15 -10.91
CA ARG A 179 15.79 20.87 -10.66
C ARG A 179 16.22 19.48 -11.14
N SER A 180 15.42 18.45 -10.88
CA SER A 180 15.76 17.08 -11.28
C SER A 180 15.67 16.89 -12.80
N ARG A 181 14.71 17.56 -13.46
CA ARG A 181 14.62 17.58 -14.92
C ARG A 181 15.85 18.25 -15.56
N PHE A 182 16.30 19.36 -14.99
CA PHE A 182 17.50 20.06 -15.44
C PHE A 182 18.78 19.21 -15.25
N LEU A 183 18.93 18.54 -14.07
CA LEU A 183 20.07 17.67 -13.81
C LEU A 183 20.07 16.44 -14.75
N LYS A 184 18.91 15.88 -15.07
CA LYS A 184 18.79 14.81 -16.07
C LYS A 184 19.19 15.27 -17.46
N TRP A 185 18.82 16.49 -17.84
CA TRP A 185 19.25 17.09 -19.10
C TRP A 185 20.79 17.27 -19.16
N LEU A 186 21.44 17.50 -18.03
CA LEU A 186 22.91 17.52 -17.88
C LEU A 186 23.55 16.12 -17.80
N GLY A 187 22.81 15.04 -18.10
CA GLY A 187 23.31 13.66 -18.10
C GLY A 187 23.51 13.04 -16.71
N ARG A 188 22.99 13.66 -15.63
CA ARG A 188 23.07 13.06 -14.29
C ARG A 188 22.02 11.96 -14.10
N GLU A 189 22.45 10.85 -13.52
CA GLU A 189 21.55 9.76 -13.14
C GLU A 189 20.45 10.22 -12.16
N PRO A 190 19.20 9.76 -12.37
CA PRO A 190 18.11 10.10 -11.46
C PRO A 190 18.36 9.55 -10.07
N VAL A 191 18.02 10.33 -9.05
CA VAL A 191 18.08 9.89 -7.65
C VAL A 191 17.21 8.64 -7.45
N SER A 192 17.75 7.59 -6.83
CA SER A 192 16.96 6.39 -6.48
C SER A 192 15.87 6.74 -5.47
N ILE A 193 14.66 6.25 -5.73
CA ILE A 193 13.48 6.42 -4.86
C ILE A 193 13.01 5.10 -4.24
N ARG A 194 13.86 4.05 -4.29
CA ARG A 194 13.60 2.78 -3.62
C ARG A 194 13.53 2.98 -2.10
N LEU A 195 12.81 2.12 -1.39
CA LEU A 195 12.55 2.24 0.05
C LEU A 195 13.84 2.45 0.85
N GLY A 196 14.83 1.57 0.70
CA GLY A 196 16.10 1.66 1.44
C GLY A 196 16.88 2.95 1.15
N ASP A 197 16.92 3.41 -0.12
CA ASP A 197 17.62 4.64 -0.50
C ASP A 197 16.88 5.88 -0.01
N SER A 198 15.55 5.86 -0.05
CA SER A 198 14.72 6.92 0.52
C SER A 198 14.95 7.03 2.03
N ARG A 199 14.87 5.92 2.76
CA ARG A 199 15.13 5.86 4.21
C ARG A 199 16.51 6.42 4.58
N ARG A 200 17.55 6.03 3.83
CA ARG A 200 18.94 6.52 4.05
C ARG A 200 19.04 8.04 3.95
N ARG A 201 18.30 8.67 3.03
CA ARG A 201 18.26 10.15 2.88
C ARG A 201 17.66 10.86 4.10
N TYR A 202 16.76 10.21 4.81
CA TYR A 202 16.19 10.73 6.07
C TYR A 202 16.95 10.30 7.32
N GLY A 203 18.12 9.63 7.18
CA GLY A 203 18.92 9.17 8.32
C GLY A 203 18.28 8.02 9.09
N LEU A 204 17.33 7.30 8.50
CA LEU A 204 16.67 6.17 9.11
C LEU A 204 17.54 4.90 9.03
N PRO A 205 17.42 3.98 10.00
CA PRO A 205 18.16 2.72 10.00
C PRO A 205 17.93 1.91 8.72
N VAL A 206 18.97 1.20 8.28
CA VAL A 206 18.87 0.30 7.13
C VAL A 206 18.28 -1.04 7.58
N TYR A 207 17.24 -1.48 6.90
CA TYR A 207 16.70 -2.82 7.05
C TYR A 207 17.17 -3.70 5.89
N HIS A 208 17.57 -4.93 6.21
CA HIS A 208 18.08 -5.89 5.24
C HIS A 208 17.05 -6.99 4.96
N GLY A 209 17.03 -7.46 3.73
CA GLY A 209 16.11 -8.49 3.25
C GLY A 209 14.71 -7.93 2.93
N HIS A 210 13.96 -8.70 2.16
CA HIS A 210 12.58 -8.41 1.80
C HIS A 210 11.66 -9.25 2.70
N HIS A 211 10.85 -8.59 3.50
CA HIS A 211 9.86 -9.23 4.38
C HIS A 211 8.73 -8.23 4.63
N ALA A 212 7.52 -8.55 4.21
CA ALA A 212 6.39 -7.63 4.19
C ALA A 212 6.19 -6.87 5.52
N LEU A 213 6.30 -7.54 6.69
CA LEU A 213 6.13 -6.85 7.97
C LEU A 213 7.24 -5.82 8.23
N ARG A 214 8.48 -6.14 7.88
CA ARG A 214 9.61 -5.23 8.05
C ARG A 214 9.51 -4.04 7.12
N ASP A 215 9.10 -4.28 5.87
CA ASP A 215 8.99 -3.25 4.86
C ASP A 215 7.75 -2.36 5.08
N ALA A 216 6.66 -2.89 5.66
CA ALA A 216 5.55 -2.10 6.16
C ALA A 216 5.97 -1.16 7.32
N ILE A 217 6.74 -1.66 8.30
CA ILE A 217 7.30 -0.81 9.38
C ILE A 217 8.23 0.25 8.78
N ALA A 218 9.11 -0.15 7.87
CA ALA A 218 10.02 0.74 7.17
C ALA A 218 9.29 1.86 6.41
N THR A 219 8.16 1.53 5.81
CA THR A 219 7.28 2.47 5.09
C THR A 219 6.60 3.43 6.05
N ALA A 220 6.10 2.97 7.21
CA ALA A 220 5.54 3.82 8.24
C ALA A 220 6.56 4.84 8.78
N GLU A 221 7.77 4.38 9.13
CA GLU A 221 8.86 5.25 9.59
C GLU A 221 9.30 6.25 8.52
N LEU A 222 9.39 5.82 7.25
CA LEU A 222 9.70 6.72 6.14
C LEU A 222 8.64 7.80 6.00
N PHE A 223 7.36 7.44 6.09
CA PHE A 223 6.28 8.41 6.01
C PHE A 223 6.32 9.42 7.16
N GLN A 224 6.54 8.97 8.40
CA GLN A 224 6.73 9.88 9.54
C GLN A 224 7.88 10.87 9.29
N ALA A 225 9.02 10.39 8.77
CA ALA A 225 10.15 11.23 8.42
C ALA A 225 9.82 12.21 7.28
N GLN A 226 9.08 11.76 6.25
CA GLN A 226 8.64 12.64 5.17
C GLN A 226 7.73 13.76 5.68
N ILE A 227 6.79 13.45 6.58
CA ILE A 227 5.93 14.47 7.21
C ILE A 227 6.79 15.44 8.02
N ALA A 228 7.65 14.96 8.89
CA ALA A 228 8.50 15.82 9.74
C ALA A 228 9.42 16.77 8.95
N TRP A 229 9.89 16.34 7.77
CA TRP A 229 10.86 17.10 6.98
C TRP A 229 10.24 17.97 5.88
N ARG A 230 9.04 17.66 5.40
CA ARG A 230 8.50 18.25 4.17
C ARG A 230 7.13 18.86 4.30
N PHE A 231 6.39 18.44 5.30
CA PHE A 231 5.01 18.81 5.50
C PHE A 231 4.81 19.35 6.91
N ARG A 232 3.60 19.80 7.19
CA ARG A 232 3.18 20.23 8.52
C ARG A 232 2.18 19.22 9.07
N PRO A 233 2.04 19.08 10.41
CA PRO A 233 1.02 18.23 11.00
C PRO A 233 -0.41 18.58 10.56
N ASP A 234 -0.68 19.86 10.29
CA ASP A 234 -1.95 20.37 9.79
C ASP A 234 -2.13 20.25 8.26
N THR A 235 -1.22 19.59 7.55
CA THR A 235 -1.36 19.35 6.11
C THR A 235 -2.62 18.53 5.83
N PRO A 236 -3.54 19.00 4.94
CA PRO A 236 -4.74 18.26 4.61
C PRO A 236 -4.42 16.91 3.95
N LEU A 237 -5.14 15.86 4.34
CA LEU A 237 -5.02 14.50 3.77
C LEU A 237 -5.09 14.50 2.24
N GLY A 238 -6.00 15.29 1.68
CA GLY A 238 -6.23 15.39 0.23
C GLY A 238 -5.01 15.83 -0.59
N ARG A 239 -3.96 16.37 0.06
CA ARG A 239 -2.68 16.71 -0.60
C ARG A 239 -1.70 15.54 -0.68
N LEU A 240 -1.96 14.46 0.04
CA LEU A 240 -1.00 13.36 0.22
C LEU A 240 -1.46 12.05 -0.41
N TRP A 241 -2.75 11.87 -0.62
CA TRP A 241 -3.29 10.61 -1.14
C TRP A 241 -3.51 10.61 -2.65
N TYR A 242 -3.64 9.38 -3.22
CA TYR A 242 -3.89 9.15 -4.64
C TYR A 242 -5.18 8.37 -4.84
#